data_939943bde1c46461f687ca1c71b00764
#
_entry.id   939943bde1c46461f687ca1c71b00764
#
_cell.length_a   1.000
_cell.length_b   1.000
_cell.length_c   1.000
_cell.angle_alpha   90.00
_cell.angle_beta   90.00
_cell.angle_gamma   90.00
#
_symmetry.space_group_name_H-M   'P 1'
#
loop_
_entity.id
_entity.type
_entity.pdbx_description
1 polymer ?
#
loop_
_entity_poly.entity_id
_entity_poly.type
_entity_poly.pdbx_seq_one_letter_code
_entity_poly.pdbx_strand_id
1 'polypeptide(L)'
;GDEFLLVLPGIPEDYFKVKLELIREKIHDAIVPGYSHMRLSASIGGIVQMPGGSMDAVVRQADRLMYQAKLRKNSVVMAGAEDLPDEANSKREQKQQVLIVDDSEMNRAILSEILRGDYRILEAADGEECLEKLHQHMGDIALVLLDLVMPKMDGFEVLDFMNRNHTIEDLPVIMISSEDSEASVRRAYEMGVSDYVSRPFDSRVVYRRVFNTIKLYAKQRRLSTLLSEQIREREKNTTMLVGVLSQMVEFRNGESGLHVQHIQRLTERVLEKLLERPNRYHITSEMQDNIPLAAALHDIGKIAIDEKILNKPGRLTKEEFEVIKTHTTIGAEMLSKLENFN
;
A
#
# COMPACT_ATOMS: atom_id res chain seq x y z
N GLY A 1 2.95 9.69 -16.25
CA GLY A 1 3.85 9.36 -15.16
C GLY A 1 4.75 10.54 -14.85
N ASP A 2 5.12 10.67 -13.63
CA ASP A 2 5.97 11.73 -13.07
C ASP A 2 7.41 11.24 -12.79
N GLU A 3 7.80 10.11 -13.39
CA GLU A 3 9.13 9.52 -13.28
C GLU A 3 9.89 9.70 -14.58
N PHE A 4 11.16 10.13 -14.45
CA PHE A 4 12.05 10.42 -15.58
C PHE A 4 13.36 9.65 -15.44
N LEU A 5 13.83 9.08 -16.54
CA LEU A 5 15.17 8.49 -16.63
C LEU A 5 16.09 9.49 -17.39
N LEU A 6 17.20 9.87 -16.74
CA LEU A 6 18.20 10.74 -17.32
C LEU A 6 19.52 9.98 -17.49
N VAL A 7 20.03 9.89 -18.71
CA VAL A 7 21.32 9.30 -19.01
C VAL A 7 22.34 10.41 -19.28
N LEU A 8 23.44 10.43 -18.56
CA LEU A 8 24.47 11.45 -18.66
C LEU A 8 25.81 10.79 -19.07
N PRO A 9 26.09 10.67 -20.38
CA PRO A 9 27.31 10.01 -20.86
C PRO A 9 28.57 10.83 -20.57
N GLY A 10 29.67 10.15 -20.18
CA GLY A 10 30.99 10.76 -20.05
C GLY A 10 31.20 11.71 -18.89
N ILE A 11 30.33 11.68 -17.86
CA ILE A 11 30.52 12.49 -16.66
C ILE A 11 31.38 11.70 -15.64
N PRO A 12 32.48 12.30 -15.12
CA PRO A 12 33.24 11.70 -14.02
C PRO A 12 32.40 11.52 -12.76
N GLU A 13 32.67 10.47 -11.98
CA GLU A 13 31.90 10.11 -10.80
C GLU A 13 31.82 11.27 -9.77
N ASP A 14 32.93 11.93 -9.50
CA ASP A 14 33.00 13.07 -8.58
C ASP A 14 32.09 14.23 -9.03
N TYR A 15 31.92 14.41 -10.33
CA TYR A 15 31.07 15.45 -10.90
C TYR A 15 29.60 15.05 -11.00
N PHE A 16 29.33 13.75 -11.02
CA PHE A 16 27.98 13.24 -11.19
C PHE A 16 27.08 13.62 -10.01
N LYS A 17 27.57 13.46 -8.77
CA LYS A 17 26.84 13.86 -7.56
C LYS A 17 26.50 15.35 -7.55
N VAL A 18 27.47 16.18 -7.84
CA VAL A 18 27.29 17.63 -7.92
C VAL A 18 26.24 18.00 -8.99
N LYS A 19 26.25 17.28 -10.11
CA LYS A 19 25.30 17.51 -11.19
C LYS A 19 23.87 17.13 -10.80
N LEU A 20 23.68 16.03 -10.08
CA LEU A 20 22.36 15.61 -9.61
C LEU A 20 21.79 16.57 -8.55
N GLU A 21 22.62 17.06 -7.62
CA GLU A 21 22.22 18.09 -6.65
C GLU A 21 21.82 19.39 -7.34
N LEU A 22 22.59 19.82 -8.34
CA LEU A 22 22.26 21.01 -9.12
C LEU A 22 20.92 20.86 -9.87
N ILE A 23 20.62 19.66 -10.40
CA ILE A 23 19.33 19.37 -11.06
C ILE A 23 18.21 19.47 -10.01
N ARG A 24 18.38 18.85 -8.83
CA ARG A 24 17.41 18.91 -7.75
C ARG A 24 17.12 20.36 -7.32
N GLU A 25 18.16 21.16 -7.11
CA GLU A 25 18.03 22.58 -6.75
C GLU A 25 17.30 23.39 -7.82
N LYS A 26 17.66 23.21 -9.09
CA LYS A 26 16.98 23.90 -10.20
C LYS A 26 15.49 23.53 -10.30
N ILE A 27 15.13 22.28 -10.02
CA ILE A 27 13.73 21.87 -9.97
C ILE A 27 13.03 22.52 -8.77
N HIS A 28 13.70 22.58 -7.61
CA HIS A 28 13.16 23.17 -6.40
C HIS A 28 12.92 24.68 -6.54
N ASP A 29 13.81 25.37 -7.24
CA ASP A 29 13.76 26.83 -7.44
C ASP A 29 12.93 27.23 -8.67
N ALA A 30 12.45 26.25 -9.45
CA ALA A 30 11.64 26.50 -10.62
C ALA A 30 10.29 27.13 -10.23
N ILE A 31 9.97 28.25 -10.89
CA ILE A 31 8.68 28.91 -10.73
C ILE A 31 7.69 28.34 -11.74
N VAL A 32 6.59 27.80 -11.25
CA VAL A 32 5.51 27.27 -12.11
C VAL A 32 4.62 28.46 -12.53
N PRO A 33 4.52 28.79 -13.84
CA PRO A 33 3.67 29.87 -14.30
C PRO A 33 2.22 29.69 -13.84
N GLY A 34 1.65 30.72 -13.20
CA GLY A 34 0.30 30.65 -12.63
C GLY A 34 0.21 30.07 -11.21
N TYR A 35 1.30 29.54 -10.65
CA TYR A 35 1.33 28.91 -9.32
C TYR A 35 2.59 29.32 -8.54
N SER A 36 2.77 30.62 -8.31
CA SER A 36 3.97 31.21 -7.69
C SER A 36 4.27 30.70 -6.26
N HIS A 37 3.29 30.10 -5.58
CA HIS A 37 3.44 29.54 -4.23
C HIS A 37 3.76 28.03 -4.23
N MET A 38 3.76 27.38 -5.39
CA MET A 38 4.06 25.96 -5.50
C MET A 38 5.57 25.76 -5.58
N ARG A 39 6.11 25.02 -4.59
CA ARG A 39 7.50 24.54 -4.62
C ARG A 39 7.53 23.13 -5.18
N LEU A 40 8.28 22.94 -6.25
CA LEU A 40 8.53 21.61 -6.78
C LEU A 40 9.57 20.88 -5.91
N SER A 41 9.46 19.56 -5.83
CA SER A 41 10.46 18.73 -5.16
C SER A 41 10.79 17.53 -6.04
N ALA A 42 12.06 17.17 -6.08
CA ALA A 42 12.54 16.00 -6.81
C ALA A 42 13.32 15.09 -5.88
N SER A 43 13.03 13.79 -5.95
CA SER A 43 13.82 12.74 -5.31
C SER A 43 14.58 12.00 -6.41
N ILE A 44 15.90 11.99 -6.32
CA ILE A 44 16.78 11.52 -7.39
C ILE A 44 17.62 10.36 -6.91
N GLY A 45 17.53 9.22 -7.60
CA GLY A 45 18.44 8.07 -7.45
C GLY A 45 19.48 8.13 -8.56
N GLY A 46 20.76 8.15 -8.23
CA GLY A 46 21.85 8.20 -9.19
C GLY A 46 22.79 7.02 -9.07
N ILE A 47 23.24 6.48 -10.22
CA ILE A 47 24.21 5.40 -10.28
C ILE A 47 25.21 5.64 -11.41
N VAL A 48 26.47 5.32 -11.16
CA VAL A 48 27.53 5.36 -12.17
C VAL A 48 27.73 3.93 -12.66
N GLN A 49 27.67 3.75 -13.98
CA GLN A 49 27.89 2.45 -14.62
C GLN A 49 29.26 2.37 -15.27
N MET A 50 29.99 1.29 -15.00
CA MET A 50 31.18 0.91 -15.75
C MET A 50 30.82 0.30 -17.12
N PRO A 51 31.68 0.45 -18.14
CA PRO A 51 31.45 -0.16 -19.45
C PRO A 51 31.27 -1.67 -19.36
N GLY A 52 30.22 -2.20 -19.99
CA GLY A 52 29.93 -3.65 -20.07
C GLY A 52 28.83 -4.16 -19.12
N GLY A 53 28.27 -3.34 -18.24
CA GLY A 53 27.17 -3.74 -17.37
C GLY A 53 25.80 -3.74 -18.07
N SER A 54 24.84 -4.51 -17.54
CA SER A 54 23.46 -4.57 -18.03
C SER A 54 22.71 -3.28 -17.73
N MET A 55 22.13 -2.61 -18.74
CA MET A 55 21.32 -1.42 -18.56
C MET A 55 20.11 -1.66 -17.66
N ASP A 56 19.47 -2.83 -17.76
CA ASP A 56 18.33 -3.19 -16.94
C ASP A 56 18.67 -3.28 -15.43
N ALA A 57 19.89 -3.75 -15.10
CA ALA A 57 20.37 -3.80 -13.73
C ALA A 57 20.60 -2.39 -13.18
N VAL A 58 21.19 -1.51 -13.98
CA VAL A 58 21.43 -0.10 -13.64
C VAL A 58 20.14 0.65 -13.39
N VAL A 59 19.15 0.51 -14.28
CA VAL A 59 17.83 1.16 -14.13
C VAL A 59 17.15 0.69 -12.84
N ARG A 60 17.14 -0.62 -12.56
CA ARG A 60 16.54 -1.14 -11.31
C ARG A 60 17.23 -0.61 -10.06
N GLN A 61 18.53 -0.42 -10.09
CA GLN A 61 19.26 0.11 -8.95
C GLN A 61 19.04 1.62 -8.79
N ALA A 62 19.03 2.38 -9.87
CA ALA A 62 18.66 3.79 -9.86
C ALA A 62 17.26 4.00 -9.26
N ASP A 63 16.31 3.12 -9.60
CA ASP A 63 14.96 3.12 -9.06
C ASP A 63 14.92 2.89 -7.54
N ARG A 64 15.70 1.92 -7.04
CA ARG A 64 15.86 1.70 -5.58
C ARG A 64 16.43 2.92 -4.85
N LEU A 65 17.46 3.54 -5.41
CA LEU A 65 18.07 4.74 -4.84
C LEU A 65 17.10 5.93 -4.87
N MET A 66 16.31 6.06 -5.94
CA MET A 66 15.23 7.05 -6.02
C MET A 66 14.16 6.81 -4.95
N TYR A 67 13.79 5.56 -4.68
CA TYR A 67 12.85 5.24 -3.61
C TYR A 67 13.39 5.61 -2.22
N GLN A 68 14.68 5.36 -1.95
CA GLN A 68 15.34 5.83 -0.72
C GLN A 68 15.36 7.36 -0.63
N ALA A 69 15.58 8.05 -1.75
CA ALA A 69 15.49 9.50 -1.82
C ALA A 69 14.07 10.01 -1.56
N LYS A 70 13.02 9.31 -2.03
CA LYS A 70 11.60 9.62 -1.75
C LYS A 70 11.29 9.57 -0.24
N LEU A 71 11.86 8.63 0.51
CA LEU A 71 11.70 8.55 1.97
C LEU A 71 12.27 9.77 2.71
N ARG A 72 13.34 10.38 2.18
CA ARG A 72 13.99 11.58 2.75
C ARG A 72 13.37 12.87 2.23
N LYS A 73 12.54 12.83 1.21
CA LYS A 73 11.95 13.94 0.45
C LYS A 73 12.99 14.93 -0.09
N ASN A 74 12.81 15.40 -1.32
CA ASN A 74 13.66 16.40 -1.96
C ASN A 74 15.17 16.15 -1.77
N SER A 75 15.64 14.95 -2.06
CA SER A 75 17.03 14.52 -1.82
C SER A 75 17.61 13.73 -2.99
N VAL A 76 18.93 13.62 -3.00
CA VAL A 76 19.70 12.79 -3.94
C VAL A 76 20.33 11.64 -3.16
N VAL A 77 20.15 10.41 -3.63
CA VAL A 77 20.84 9.22 -3.12
C VAL A 77 21.62 8.58 -4.27
N MET A 78 22.88 8.26 -4.02
CA MET A 78 23.77 7.72 -5.04
C MET A 78 24.47 6.44 -4.57
N ALA A 79 24.79 5.57 -5.53
CA ALA A 79 25.76 4.50 -5.37
C ALA A 79 26.94 4.75 -6.33
N GLY A 80 28.17 4.50 -5.87
CA GLY A 80 29.37 4.51 -6.68
C GLY A 80 29.47 3.28 -7.58
N ALA A 81 30.43 3.28 -8.50
CA ALA A 81 30.69 2.13 -9.36
C ALA A 81 31.15 0.86 -8.58
N GLU A 82 31.72 1.05 -7.39
CA GLU A 82 32.14 -0.02 -6.48
C GLU A 82 30.98 -0.58 -5.64
N ASP A 83 29.86 0.14 -5.54
CA ASP A 83 28.65 -0.27 -4.82
C ASP A 83 27.67 -1.07 -5.69
N LEU A 84 28.07 -1.43 -6.91
CA LEU A 84 27.30 -2.36 -7.74
C LEU A 84 27.35 -3.74 -7.06
N PRO A 85 26.25 -4.26 -6.49
CA PRO A 85 26.24 -5.58 -5.93
C PRO A 85 26.57 -6.58 -7.05
N ASP A 86 27.53 -7.49 -6.79
CA ASP A 86 27.73 -8.68 -7.60
C ASP A 86 26.36 -9.29 -7.90
N GLU A 87 26.09 -9.66 -9.17
CA GLU A 87 24.82 -10.29 -9.56
C GLU A 87 24.48 -11.52 -8.69
N ALA A 88 25.49 -12.19 -8.15
CA ALA A 88 25.34 -13.27 -7.18
C ALA A 88 24.85 -12.78 -5.80
N ASN A 89 25.24 -11.59 -5.35
CA ASN A 89 24.82 -11.02 -4.07
C ASN A 89 23.43 -10.39 -4.17
N SER A 90 23.12 -9.72 -5.28
CA SER A 90 21.79 -9.14 -5.53
C SER A 90 20.70 -10.22 -5.67
N LYS A 91 21.04 -11.39 -6.21
CA LYS A 91 20.16 -12.57 -6.19
C LYS A 91 19.99 -13.18 -4.80
N ARG A 92 21.00 -13.05 -3.91
CA ARG A 92 20.91 -13.53 -2.52
C ARG A 92 20.07 -12.62 -1.64
N GLU A 93 20.15 -11.30 -1.81
CA GLU A 93 19.33 -10.33 -1.07
C GLU A 93 17.85 -10.31 -1.49
N GLN A 94 17.53 -10.82 -2.70
CA GLN A 94 16.15 -10.92 -3.22
C GLN A 94 15.48 -12.27 -2.95
N LYS A 95 16.21 -13.26 -2.39
CA LYS A 95 15.61 -14.55 -2.10
C LYS A 95 14.66 -14.42 -0.91
N GLN A 96 13.41 -14.84 -1.13
CA GLN A 96 12.41 -14.97 -0.07
C GLN A 96 12.93 -15.95 0.99
N GLN A 97 12.58 -15.70 2.25
CA GLN A 97 13.00 -16.52 3.37
C GLN A 97 11.98 -17.62 3.64
N VAL A 98 12.47 -18.82 3.91
CA VAL A 98 11.67 -19.95 4.38
C VAL A 98 12.19 -20.34 5.76
N LEU A 99 11.30 -20.37 6.75
CA LEU A 99 11.62 -20.85 8.09
C LEU A 99 11.34 -22.34 8.18
N ILE A 100 12.35 -23.13 8.52
CA ILE A 100 12.25 -24.57 8.75
C ILE A 100 12.32 -24.82 10.26
N VAL A 101 11.27 -25.45 10.79
CA VAL A 101 11.13 -25.74 12.21
C VAL A 101 11.01 -27.24 12.40
N ASP A 102 12.01 -27.86 13.00
CA ASP A 102 12.10 -29.31 13.20
C ASP A 102 13.16 -29.58 14.29
N ASP A 103 12.91 -30.47 15.21
CA ASP A 103 13.87 -30.77 16.29
C ASP A 103 15.09 -31.55 15.81
N SER A 104 14.96 -32.30 14.71
CA SER A 104 16.05 -33.08 14.10
C SER A 104 16.95 -32.22 13.21
N GLU A 105 18.21 -32.04 13.58
CA GLU A 105 19.21 -31.36 12.74
C GLU A 105 19.32 -31.97 11.35
N MET A 106 19.22 -33.31 11.25
CA MET A 106 19.27 -34.03 9.96
C MET A 106 18.09 -33.64 9.07
N ASN A 107 16.88 -33.54 9.62
CA ASN A 107 15.70 -33.14 8.86
C ASN A 107 15.80 -31.70 8.37
N ARG A 108 16.26 -30.79 9.23
CA ARG A 108 16.49 -29.39 8.85
C ARG A 108 17.54 -29.30 7.72
N ALA A 109 18.64 -30.06 7.83
CA ALA A 109 19.67 -30.08 6.79
C ALA A 109 19.16 -30.60 5.44
N ILE A 110 18.31 -31.64 5.43
CA ILE A 110 17.70 -32.20 4.21
C ILE A 110 16.75 -31.14 3.57
N LEU A 111 15.87 -30.53 4.35
CA LEU A 111 14.93 -29.52 3.86
C LEU A 111 15.66 -28.27 3.38
N SER A 112 16.70 -27.86 4.09
CA SER A 112 17.58 -26.76 3.72
C SER A 112 18.26 -27.03 2.37
N GLU A 113 18.82 -28.23 2.16
CA GLU A 113 19.45 -28.63 0.90
C GLU A 113 18.46 -28.57 -0.29
N ILE A 114 17.22 -29.00 -0.09
CA ILE A 114 16.14 -28.95 -1.11
C ILE A 114 15.82 -27.52 -1.54
N LEU A 115 15.84 -26.56 -0.60
CA LEU A 115 15.27 -25.23 -0.80
C LEU A 115 16.30 -24.11 -0.98
N ARG A 116 17.54 -24.27 -0.50
CA ARG A 116 18.61 -23.24 -0.51
C ARG A 116 18.96 -22.72 -1.92
N GLY A 117 18.64 -23.48 -2.95
CA GLY A 117 18.82 -23.06 -4.34
C GLY A 117 18.07 -21.77 -4.66
N ASP A 118 16.81 -21.66 -4.22
CA ASP A 118 15.89 -20.59 -4.57
C ASP A 118 15.50 -19.68 -3.38
N TYR A 119 15.66 -20.17 -2.14
CA TYR A 119 15.24 -19.49 -0.93
C TYR A 119 16.40 -19.24 0.03
N ARG A 120 16.27 -18.25 0.89
CA ARG A 120 17.09 -18.07 2.07
C ARG A 120 16.47 -18.87 3.21
N ILE A 121 17.25 -19.70 3.88
CA ILE A 121 16.74 -20.57 4.93
C ILE A 121 17.03 -19.97 6.31
N LEU A 122 16.00 -19.95 7.14
CA LEU A 122 16.08 -19.79 8.59
C LEU A 122 15.72 -21.14 9.21
N GLU A 123 16.41 -21.50 10.29
CA GLU A 123 16.18 -22.77 10.98
C GLU A 123 15.80 -22.50 12.43
N ALA A 124 14.87 -23.29 12.98
CA ALA A 124 14.51 -23.33 14.37
C ALA A 124 14.43 -24.79 14.84
N ALA A 125 14.89 -25.08 16.05
CA ALA A 125 14.93 -26.41 16.61
C ALA A 125 13.70 -26.78 17.43
N ASP A 126 12.87 -25.82 17.76
CA ASP A 126 11.61 -26.01 18.52
C ASP A 126 10.64 -24.85 18.28
N GLY A 127 9.42 -24.96 18.83
CA GLY A 127 8.39 -23.95 18.67
C GLY A 127 8.72 -22.60 19.32
N GLU A 128 9.47 -22.58 20.43
CA GLU A 128 9.88 -21.33 21.08
C GLU A 128 10.83 -20.54 20.17
N GLU A 129 11.86 -21.21 19.63
CA GLU A 129 12.79 -20.60 18.68
C GLU A 129 12.08 -20.18 17.38
N CYS A 130 11.06 -20.93 16.94
CA CYS A 130 10.20 -20.55 15.84
C CYS A 130 9.53 -19.19 16.09
N LEU A 131 8.90 -19.00 17.26
CA LEU A 131 8.22 -17.75 17.61
C LEU A 131 9.19 -16.58 17.73
N GLU A 132 10.39 -16.79 18.26
CA GLU A 132 11.43 -15.75 18.29
C GLU A 132 11.82 -15.30 16.87
N LYS A 133 12.04 -16.24 15.95
CA LYS A 133 12.38 -15.92 14.56
C LYS A 133 11.22 -15.27 13.80
N LEU A 134 10.01 -15.72 14.05
CA LEU A 134 8.83 -15.05 13.53
C LEU A 134 8.76 -13.59 13.99
N HIS A 135 9.00 -13.33 15.28
CA HIS A 135 8.99 -11.96 15.80
C HIS A 135 10.09 -11.08 15.18
N GLN A 136 11.29 -11.64 14.99
CA GLN A 136 12.43 -10.89 14.45
C GLN A 136 12.37 -10.65 12.94
N HIS A 137 11.77 -11.56 12.17
CA HIS A 137 11.84 -11.59 10.70
C HIS A 137 10.48 -11.67 10.00
N MET A 138 9.38 -11.31 10.68
CA MET A 138 8.02 -11.50 10.19
C MET A 138 7.76 -10.91 8.79
N GLY A 139 8.37 -9.77 8.46
CA GLY A 139 8.23 -9.13 7.15
C GLY A 139 8.96 -9.85 6.00
N ASP A 140 9.96 -10.67 6.32
CA ASP A 140 10.85 -11.28 5.36
C ASP A 140 10.52 -12.76 5.10
N ILE A 141 9.85 -13.43 6.06
CA ILE A 141 9.51 -14.85 5.95
C ILE A 141 8.32 -15.02 5.01
N ALA A 142 8.51 -15.82 3.97
CA ALA A 142 7.50 -16.10 2.96
C ALA A 142 6.68 -17.37 3.24
N LEU A 143 7.24 -18.31 4.03
CA LEU A 143 6.61 -19.59 4.37
C LEU A 143 7.29 -20.23 5.58
N VAL A 144 6.53 -20.96 6.39
CA VAL A 144 7.02 -21.80 7.49
C VAL A 144 6.81 -23.26 7.12
N LEU A 145 7.89 -24.05 7.21
CA LEU A 145 7.83 -25.52 7.25
C LEU A 145 7.89 -25.93 8.71
N LEU A 146 6.86 -26.58 9.21
CA LEU A 146 6.68 -26.82 10.64
C LEU A 146 6.52 -28.31 10.91
N ASP A 147 7.40 -28.88 11.75
CA ASP A 147 7.14 -30.22 12.29
C ASP A 147 6.07 -30.16 13.37
N LEU A 148 5.33 -31.25 13.50
CA LEU A 148 4.29 -31.40 14.50
C LEU A 148 4.87 -31.74 15.88
N VAL A 149 5.80 -32.69 15.93
CA VAL A 149 6.29 -33.26 17.18
C VAL A 149 7.67 -32.68 17.50
N MET A 150 7.71 -31.76 18.45
CA MET A 150 8.93 -31.10 18.88
C MET A 150 8.96 -30.92 20.42
N PRO A 151 10.14 -30.82 21.03
CA PRO A 151 10.26 -30.53 22.45
C PRO A 151 9.82 -29.10 22.79
N LYS A 152 9.52 -28.82 24.06
CA LYS A 152 9.11 -27.54 24.64
C LYS A 152 7.76 -27.05 24.13
N MET A 153 7.64 -26.74 22.84
CA MET A 153 6.44 -26.25 22.18
C MET A 153 6.23 -27.06 20.89
N ASP A 154 5.09 -27.73 20.76
CA ASP A 154 4.76 -28.53 19.59
C ASP A 154 4.22 -27.67 18.43
N GLY A 155 4.06 -28.29 17.24
CA GLY A 155 3.59 -27.58 16.04
C GLY A 155 2.15 -27.06 16.17
N PHE A 156 1.29 -27.71 16.95
CA PHE A 156 -0.07 -27.22 17.18
C PHE A 156 -0.09 -25.99 18.11
N GLU A 157 0.80 -25.94 19.09
CA GLU A 157 0.94 -24.77 19.97
C GLU A 157 1.46 -23.54 19.19
N VAL A 158 2.39 -23.77 18.24
CA VAL A 158 2.85 -22.71 17.31
C VAL A 158 1.69 -22.20 16.46
N LEU A 159 0.87 -23.12 15.87
CA LEU A 159 -0.29 -22.74 15.08
C LEU A 159 -1.36 -21.98 15.91
N ASP A 160 -1.60 -22.40 17.16
CA ASP A 160 -2.52 -21.70 18.06
C ASP A 160 -2.06 -20.26 18.32
N PHE A 161 -0.77 -20.07 18.55
CA PHE A 161 -0.19 -18.72 18.69
C PHE A 161 -0.35 -17.88 17.40
N MET A 162 -0.07 -18.47 16.24
CA MET A 162 -0.21 -17.78 14.95
C MET A 162 -1.66 -17.40 14.66
N ASN A 163 -2.63 -18.25 15.03
CA ASN A 163 -4.06 -17.97 14.90
C ASN A 163 -4.50 -16.83 15.82
N ARG A 164 -4.12 -16.85 17.09
CA ARG A 164 -4.47 -15.79 18.05
C ARG A 164 -3.94 -14.41 17.62
N ASN A 165 -2.83 -14.38 16.90
CA ASN A 165 -2.23 -13.15 16.40
C ASN A 165 -2.58 -12.85 14.93
N HIS A 166 -3.51 -13.60 14.32
CA HIS A 166 -3.90 -13.49 12.90
C HIS A 166 -2.75 -13.62 11.91
N THR A 167 -1.61 -14.16 12.32
CA THR A 167 -0.41 -14.28 11.50
C THR A 167 -0.57 -15.32 10.40
N ILE A 168 -1.35 -16.38 10.67
CA ILE A 168 -1.56 -17.50 9.74
C ILE A 168 -2.31 -17.07 8.47
N GLU A 169 -3.07 -15.97 8.53
CA GLU A 169 -3.80 -15.45 7.37
C GLU A 169 -2.84 -14.92 6.29
N ASP A 170 -1.71 -14.34 6.72
CA ASP A 170 -0.72 -13.72 5.84
C ASP A 170 0.52 -14.56 5.60
N LEU A 171 0.86 -15.48 6.52
CA LEU A 171 2.06 -16.30 6.46
C LEU A 171 1.69 -17.79 6.32
N PRO A 172 1.87 -18.39 5.14
CA PRO A 172 1.53 -19.78 4.93
C PRO A 172 2.41 -20.73 5.75
N VAL A 173 1.76 -21.77 6.28
CA VAL A 173 2.41 -22.86 7.00
C VAL A 173 2.19 -24.16 6.24
N ILE A 174 3.25 -24.92 6.01
CA ILE A 174 3.19 -26.31 5.55
C ILE A 174 3.70 -27.18 6.70
N MET A 175 2.85 -28.08 7.18
CA MET A 175 3.29 -29.07 8.18
C MET A 175 4.02 -30.24 7.51
N ILE A 176 5.10 -30.69 8.14
CA ILE A 176 5.86 -31.88 7.71
C ILE A 176 6.03 -32.78 8.91
N SER A 177 5.33 -33.90 8.96
CA SER A 177 5.37 -34.80 10.10
C SER A 177 5.41 -36.29 9.72
N SER A 178 5.92 -37.10 10.64
CA SER A 178 5.79 -38.57 10.59
C SER A 178 4.45 -39.05 11.15
N GLU A 179 3.72 -38.19 11.86
CA GLU A 179 2.38 -38.50 12.34
C GLU A 179 1.37 -38.19 11.22
N ASP A 180 0.78 -39.24 10.67
CA ASP A 180 -0.17 -39.18 9.56
C ASP A 180 -1.56 -39.64 9.94
N SER A 181 -1.90 -39.60 11.24
CA SER A 181 -3.25 -39.92 11.69
C SER A 181 -4.27 -38.96 11.05
N GLU A 182 -5.39 -39.49 10.59
CA GLU A 182 -6.45 -38.68 9.97
C GLU A 182 -6.92 -37.53 10.88
N ALA A 183 -6.88 -37.76 12.20
CA ALA A 183 -7.26 -36.77 13.21
C ALA A 183 -6.24 -35.59 13.26
N SER A 184 -4.95 -35.88 13.24
CA SER A 184 -3.88 -34.86 13.27
C SER A 184 -3.87 -34.04 11.98
N VAL A 185 -4.02 -34.69 10.84
CA VAL A 185 -4.10 -34.01 9.53
C VAL A 185 -5.33 -33.09 9.47
N ARG A 186 -6.52 -33.59 9.88
CA ARG A 186 -7.74 -32.79 9.92
C ARG A 186 -7.57 -31.57 10.84
N ARG A 187 -7.06 -31.77 12.06
CA ARG A 187 -6.83 -30.69 13.01
C ARG A 187 -5.90 -29.63 12.44
N ALA A 188 -4.82 -30.01 11.76
CA ALA A 188 -3.90 -29.08 11.12
C ALA A 188 -4.64 -28.17 10.11
N TYR A 189 -5.45 -28.75 9.22
CA TYR A 189 -6.23 -27.96 8.25
C TYR A 189 -7.29 -27.08 8.92
N GLU A 190 -7.96 -27.54 9.98
CA GLU A 190 -8.91 -26.74 10.75
C GLU A 190 -8.22 -25.53 11.43
N MET A 191 -6.94 -25.66 11.77
CA MET A 191 -6.11 -24.58 12.30
C MET A 191 -5.52 -23.66 11.23
N GLY A 192 -5.84 -23.86 9.94
CA GLY A 192 -5.47 -22.95 8.85
C GLY A 192 -4.15 -23.26 8.16
N VAL A 193 -3.62 -24.46 8.31
CA VAL A 193 -2.41 -24.88 7.59
C VAL A 193 -2.67 -24.90 6.08
N SER A 194 -1.73 -24.36 5.30
CA SER A 194 -1.85 -24.29 3.84
C SER A 194 -1.69 -25.65 3.17
N ASP A 195 -0.85 -26.54 3.75
CA ASP A 195 -0.62 -27.89 3.25
C ASP A 195 -0.03 -28.80 4.34
N TYR A 196 -0.10 -30.11 4.12
CA TYR A 196 0.44 -31.14 5.02
C TYR A 196 1.23 -32.18 4.22
N VAL A 197 2.44 -32.50 4.66
CA VAL A 197 3.33 -33.47 4.02
C VAL A 197 3.75 -34.55 5.01
N SER A 198 3.35 -35.80 4.73
CA SER A 198 3.73 -36.97 5.55
C SER A 198 5.17 -37.39 5.25
N ARG A 199 5.87 -37.91 6.26
CA ARG A 199 7.17 -38.59 6.10
C ARG A 199 6.97 -40.09 5.91
N PRO A 200 7.80 -40.76 5.07
CA PRO A 200 8.88 -40.21 4.25
C PRO A 200 8.36 -39.42 3.04
N PHE A 201 9.04 -38.34 2.66
CA PHE A 201 8.64 -37.49 1.55
C PHE A 201 9.61 -37.53 0.37
N ASP A 202 9.10 -37.26 -0.82
CA ASP A 202 9.93 -37.01 -2.02
C ASP A 202 10.36 -35.54 -2.04
N SER A 203 11.67 -35.30 -2.21
CA SER A 203 12.25 -33.93 -2.24
C SER A 203 11.64 -33.05 -3.31
N ARG A 204 11.26 -33.61 -4.46
CA ARG A 204 10.61 -32.87 -5.55
C ARG A 204 9.19 -32.43 -5.16
N VAL A 205 8.49 -33.29 -4.41
CA VAL A 205 7.14 -32.97 -3.93
C VAL A 205 7.20 -31.81 -2.93
N VAL A 206 8.08 -31.88 -1.94
CA VAL A 206 8.29 -30.80 -0.95
C VAL A 206 8.61 -29.48 -1.66
N TYR A 207 9.63 -29.49 -2.54
CA TYR A 207 10.00 -28.30 -3.30
C TYR A 207 8.83 -27.71 -4.08
N ARG A 208 8.05 -28.55 -4.79
CA ARG A 208 6.90 -28.08 -5.57
C ARG A 208 5.77 -27.50 -4.71
N ARG A 209 5.49 -28.10 -3.56
CA ARG A 209 4.50 -27.59 -2.62
C ARG A 209 4.91 -26.24 -2.05
N VAL A 210 6.13 -26.10 -1.57
CA VAL A 210 6.69 -24.84 -1.09
C VAL A 210 6.63 -23.76 -2.18
N PHE A 211 7.13 -24.06 -3.37
CA PHE A 211 7.12 -23.15 -4.51
C PHE A 211 5.70 -22.68 -4.88
N ASN A 212 4.76 -23.62 -5.00
CA ASN A 212 3.37 -23.28 -5.37
C ASN A 212 2.67 -22.47 -4.28
N THR A 213 2.87 -22.81 -3.02
CA THR A 213 2.28 -22.08 -1.89
C THR A 213 2.83 -20.66 -1.81
N ILE A 214 4.13 -20.47 -1.88
CA ILE A 214 4.75 -19.13 -1.89
C ILE A 214 4.23 -18.31 -3.08
N LYS A 215 4.17 -18.91 -4.27
CA LYS A 215 3.68 -18.24 -5.48
C LYS A 215 2.20 -17.82 -5.34
N LEU A 216 1.37 -18.65 -4.75
CA LEU A 216 -0.06 -18.37 -4.52
C LEU A 216 -0.23 -17.19 -3.58
N TYR A 217 0.44 -17.21 -2.43
CA TYR A 217 0.37 -16.14 -1.44
C TYR A 217 0.97 -14.83 -1.94
N ALA A 218 2.09 -14.88 -2.69
CA ALA A 218 2.64 -13.70 -3.34
C ALA A 218 1.65 -13.06 -4.34
N LYS A 219 0.93 -13.89 -5.12
CA LYS A 219 -0.12 -13.41 -6.03
C LYS A 219 -1.29 -12.79 -5.28
N GLN A 220 -1.73 -13.42 -4.20
CA GLN A 220 -2.82 -12.92 -3.35
C GLN A 220 -2.47 -11.56 -2.73
N ARG A 221 -1.29 -11.43 -2.14
CA ARG A 221 -0.80 -10.14 -1.59
C ARG A 221 -0.76 -9.05 -2.65
N ARG A 222 -0.23 -9.38 -3.85
CA ARG A 222 -0.19 -8.42 -4.95
C ARG A 222 -1.58 -7.96 -5.38
N LEU A 223 -2.56 -8.89 -5.46
CA LEU A 223 -3.94 -8.55 -5.79
C LEU A 223 -4.59 -7.66 -4.71
N SER A 224 -4.36 -7.97 -3.43
CA SER A 224 -4.85 -7.16 -2.32
C SER A 224 -4.28 -5.73 -2.35
N THR A 225 -2.97 -5.59 -2.61
CA THR A 225 -2.32 -4.28 -2.76
C THR A 225 -2.91 -3.49 -3.93
N LEU A 226 -3.03 -4.10 -5.11
CA LEU A 226 -3.61 -3.46 -6.29
C LEU A 226 -5.07 -3.04 -6.06
N LEU A 227 -5.85 -3.86 -5.37
CA LEU A 227 -7.22 -3.53 -5.02
C LEU A 227 -7.29 -2.32 -4.08
N SER A 228 -6.44 -2.29 -3.05
CA SER A 228 -6.36 -1.16 -2.13
C SER A 228 -5.93 0.14 -2.83
N GLU A 229 -4.98 0.05 -3.76
CA GLU A 229 -4.56 1.19 -4.59
C GLU A 229 -5.70 1.69 -5.48
N GLN A 230 -6.43 0.78 -6.14
CA GLN A 230 -7.59 1.14 -6.97
C GLN A 230 -8.71 1.80 -6.18
N ILE A 231 -9.02 1.27 -4.98
CA ILE A 231 -10.03 1.88 -4.09
C ILE A 231 -9.61 3.30 -3.75
N ARG A 232 -8.37 3.49 -3.31
CA ARG A 232 -7.83 4.81 -2.94
C ARG A 232 -7.82 5.79 -4.13
N GLU A 233 -7.48 5.33 -5.32
CA GLU A 233 -7.50 6.17 -6.53
C GLU A 233 -8.95 6.56 -6.89
N ARG A 234 -9.89 5.63 -6.79
CA ARG A 234 -11.31 5.88 -7.02
C ARG A 234 -11.87 6.91 -6.04
N GLU A 235 -11.57 6.80 -4.75
CA GLU A 235 -11.96 7.78 -3.72
C GLU A 235 -11.40 9.16 -4.02
N LYS A 236 -10.11 9.25 -4.35
CA LYS A 236 -9.46 10.50 -4.73
C LYS A 236 -10.12 11.15 -5.96
N ASN A 237 -10.43 10.36 -6.97
CA ASN A 237 -11.08 10.84 -8.18
C ASN A 237 -12.51 11.32 -7.88
N THR A 238 -13.26 10.62 -7.05
CA THR A 238 -14.60 11.03 -6.61
C THR A 238 -14.55 12.36 -5.86
N THR A 239 -13.66 12.51 -4.89
CA THR A 239 -13.48 13.76 -4.13
C THR A 239 -13.10 14.93 -5.06
N MET A 240 -12.20 14.66 -6.04
CA MET A 240 -11.81 15.69 -7.02
C MET A 240 -12.99 16.11 -7.90
N LEU A 241 -13.80 15.17 -8.40
CA LEU A 241 -14.97 15.47 -9.23
C LEU A 241 -16.02 16.28 -8.44
N VAL A 242 -16.31 15.88 -7.20
CA VAL A 242 -17.20 16.63 -6.31
C VAL A 242 -16.68 18.05 -6.11
N GLY A 243 -15.38 18.21 -5.84
CA GLY A 243 -14.75 19.52 -5.69
C GLY A 243 -14.89 20.40 -6.94
N VAL A 244 -14.65 19.85 -8.13
CA VAL A 244 -14.78 20.58 -9.40
C VAL A 244 -16.24 21.00 -9.64
N LEU A 245 -17.21 20.10 -9.44
CA LEU A 245 -18.63 20.39 -9.61
C LEU A 245 -19.08 21.50 -8.66
N SER A 246 -18.70 21.41 -7.39
CA SER A 246 -19.03 22.43 -6.40
C SER A 246 -18.40 23.79 -6.74
N GLN A 247 -17.14 23.81 -7.18
CA GLN A 247 -16.49 25.04 -7.63
C GLN A 247 -17.17 25.68 -8.85
N MET A 248 -17.67 24.88 -9.80
CA MET A 248 -18.39 25.39 -10.96
C MET A 248 -19.68 26.14 -10.53
N VAL A 249 -20.37 25.64 -9.51
CA VAL A 249 -21.56 26.27 -8.96
C VAL A 249 -21.22 27.56 -8.20
N GLU A 250 -20.17 27.53 -7.38
CA GLU A 250 -19.69 28.72 -6.63
C GLU A 250 -19.18 29.82 -7.57
N PHE A 251 -18.44 29.46 -8.62
CA PHE A 251 -17.99 30.43 -9.62
C PHE A 251 -19.14 31.21 -10.24
N ARG A 252 -20.29 30.56 -10.42
CA ARG A 252 -21.50 31.18 -10.91
C ARG A 252 -22.11 32.18 -9.93
N ASN A 253 -21.87 32.01 -8.63
CA ASN A 253 -22.36 32.88 -7.54
C ASN A 253 -21.40 34.03 -7.20
N GLY A 254 -20.23 34.12 -7.85
CA GLY A 254 -19.20 35.09 -7.49
C GLY A 254 -18.51 34.79 -6.13
N GLU A 255 -18.75 33.63 -5.55
CA GLU A 255 -18.10 33.17 -4.31
C GLU A 255 -16.71 32.62 -4.59
N SER A 256 -15.83 32.68 -3.61
CA SER A 256 -14.48 32.12 -3.75
C SER A 256 -14.52 30.60 -3.62
N GLY A 257 -13.93 29.86 -4.59
CA GLY A 257 -13.85 28.38 -4.57
C GLY A 257 -13.17 27.74 -3.34
N LEU A 258 -12.80 28.53 -2.35
CA LEU A 258 -12.31 28.08 -1.05
C LEU A 258 -13.45 27.76 -0.06
N HIS A 259 -14.66 28.23 -0.31
CA HIS A 259 -15.79 28.05 0.60
C HIS A 259 -16.16 26.57 0.75
N VAL A 260 -16.31 25.84 -0.35
CA VAL A 260 -16.60 24.39 -0.34
C VAL A 260 -15.55 23.59 0.44
N GLN A 261 -14.28 23.90 0.20
CA GLN A 261 -13.19 23.21 0.92
C GLN A 261 -13.24 23.48 2.43
N HIS A 262 -13.60 24.70 2.83
CA HIS A 262 -13.74 25.03 4.24
C HIS A 262 -14.93 24.31 4.88
N ILE A 263 -16.08 24.26 4.20
CA ILE A 263 -17.26 23.54 4.69
C ILE A 263 -16.96 22.05 4.83
N GLN A 264 -16.35 21.42 3.82
CA GLN A 264 -15.97 20.01 3.89
C GLN A 264 -15.06 19.73 5.07
N ARG A 265 -13.95 20.46 5.23
CA ARG A 265 -13.03 20.31 6.36
C ARG A 265 -13.67 20.56 7.72
N LEU A 266 -14.54 21.55 7.79
CA LEU A 266 -15.29 21.84 9.04
C LEU A 266 -16.21 20.67 9.40
N THR A 267 -16.91 20.12 8.42
CA THR A 267 -17.78 18.95 8.58
C THR A 267 -16.99 17.72 9.04
N GLU A 268 -15.85 17.42 8.42
CA GLU A 268 -14.95 16.36 8.83
C GLU A 268 -14.54 16.51 10.31
N ARG A 269 -14.07 17.70 10.71
CA ARG A 269 -13.66 17.96 12.10
C ARG A 269 -14.81 17.87 13.11
N VAL A 270 -16.00 18.30 12.71
CA VAL A 270 -17.20 18.18 13.58
C VAL A 270 -17.54 16.69 13.76
N LEU A 271 -17.50 15.89 12.69
CA LEU A 271 -17.71 14.44 12.77
C LEU A 271 -16.68 13.75 13.64
N GLU A 272 -15.38 14.04 13.47
CA GLU A 272 -14.31 13.52 14.32
C GLU A 272 -14.62 13.78 15.80
N LYS A 273 -14.99 15.02 16.14
CA LYS A 273 -15.32 15.40 17.52
C LYS A 273 -16.59 14.75 18.06
N LEU A 274 -17.58 14.51 17.21
CA LEU A 274 -18.79 13.77 17.59
C LEU A 274 -18.48 12.30 17.91
N LEU A 275 -17.57 11.70 17.18
CA LEU A 275 -17.19 10.29 17.34
C LEU A 275 -16.27 10.02 18.54
N GLU A 276 -15.58 11.04 19.08
CA GLU A 276 -14.85 10.93 20.36
C GLU A 276 -15.80 10.65 21.54
N ARG A 277 -17.11 10.86 21.38
CA ARG A 277 -18.14 10.61 22.40
C ARG A 277 -18.93 9.34 22.05
N PRO A 278 -19.66 8.76 23.03
CA PRO A 278 -20.56 7.66 22.72
C PRO A 278 -21.43 7.99 21.51
N ASN A 279 -21.44 7.12 20.49
CA ASN A 279 -22.10 7.38 19.20
C ASN A 279 -23.63 7.49 19.35
N ARG A 280 -24.11 8.61 19.93
CA ARG A 280 -25.51 8.91 20.18
C ARG A 280 -26.33 9.01 18.89
N TYR A 281 -25.68 9.36 17.79
CA TYR A 281 -26.32 9.63 16.50
C TYR A 281 -26.28 8.43 15.57
N HIS A 282 -25.71 7.29 16.00
CA HIS A 282 -25.56 6.07 15.20
C HIS A 282 -24.89 6.31 13.84
N ILE A 283 -23.87 7.16 13.81
CA ILE A 283 -23.11 7.48 12.61
C ILE A 283 -22.31 6.24 12.20
N THR A 284 -22.61 5.68 11.03
CA THR A 284 -21.87 4.54 10.45
C THR A 284 -20.60 5.03 9.77
N SER A 285 -19.67 4.10 9.46
CA SER A 285 -18.47 4.44 8.66
C SER A 285 -18.84 5.03 7.29
N GLU A 286 -19.86 4.49 6.65
CA GLU A 286 -20.38 5.01 5.38
C GLU A 286 -20.90 6.46 5.51
N MET A 287 -21.58 6.77 6.59
CA MET A 287 -22.03 8.15 6.88
C MET A 287 -20.85 9.09 7.12
N GLN A 288 -19.77 8.63 7.75
CA GLN A 288 -18.57 9.43 7.97
C GLN A 288 -17.92 9.88 6.66
N ASP A 289 -17.92 9.01 5.67
CA ASP A 289 -17.34 9.29 4.35
C ASP A 289 -18.27 10.16 3.49
N ASN A 290 -19.58 9.90 3.55
CA ASN A 290 -20.58 10.56 2.69
C ASN A 290 -21.01 11.95 3.18
N ILE A 291 -21.07 12.22 4.49
CA ILE A 291 -21.51 13.51 5.02
C ILE A 291 -20.62 14.68 4.57
N PRO A 292 -19.27 14.59 4.57
CA PRO A 292 -18.43 15.67 4.06
C PRO A 292 -18.61 15.91 2.55
N LEU A 293 -18.84 14.84 1.77
CA LEU A 293 -19.13 14.95 0.33
C LEU A 293 -20.48 15.63 0.08
N ALA A 294 -21.50 15.24 0.84
CA ALA A 294 -22.81 15.87 0.78
C ALA A 294 -22.75 17.37 1.18
N ALA A 295 -21.94 17.69 2.20
CA ALA A 295 -21.70 19.07 2.62
C ALA A 295 -21.03 19.90 1.51
N ALA A 296 -20.12 19.31 0.72
CA ALA A 296 -19.53 19.97 -0.44
C ALA A 296 -20.55 20.25 -1.56
N LEU A 297 -21.58 19.43 -1.68
CA LEU A 297 -22.62 19.52 -2.71
C LEU A 297 -23.88 20.25 -2.25
N HIS A 298 -23.91 20.84 -1.03
CA HIS A 298 -25.13 21.44 -0.45
C HIS A 298 -25.79 22.49 -1.34
N ASP A 299 -25.00 23.17 -2.14
CA ASP A 299 -25.40 24.26 -3.02
C ASP A 299 -25.56 23.87 -4.50
N ILE A 300 -25.42 22.58 -4.85
CA ILE A 300 -25.43 22.12 -6.25
C ILE A 300 -26.71 22.56 -7.00
N GLY A 301 -27.82 22.62 -6.33
CA GLY A 301 -29.11 23.08 -6.91
C GLY A 301 -29.13 24.53 -7.32
N LYS A 302 -28.21 25.37 -6.89
CA LYS A 302 -28.09 26.77 -7.35
C LYS A 302 -27.83 26.87 -8.86
N ILE A 303 -27.39 25.79 -9.50
CA ILE A 303 -27.22 25.74 -10.95
C ILE A 303 -28.51 26.01 -11.72
N ALA A 304 -29.69 25.71 -11.14
CA ALA A 304 -30.99 25.90 -11.74
C ALA A 304 -31.65 27.26 -11.41
N ILE A 305 -31.01 28.05 -10.55
CA ILE A 305 -31.55 29.39 -10.17
C ILE A 305 -31.17 30.42 -11.25
N ASP A 306 -32.11 31.27 -11.60
CA ASP A 306 -31.89 32.37 -12.57
C ASP A 306 -30.78 33.32 -12.04
N GLU A 307 -29.82 33.62 -12.92
CA GLU A 307 -28.67 34.45 -12.59
C GLU A 307 -29.06 35.86 -12.14
N LYS A 308 -30.18 36.41 -12.65
CA LYS A 308 -30.71 37.72 -12.24
C LYS A 308 -31.13 37.76 -10.77
N ILE A 309 -31.57 36.61 -10.25
CA ILE A 309 -31.95 36.46 -8.84
C ILE A 309 -30.71 36.13 -8.01
N LEU A 310 -29.92 35.18 -8.50
CA LEU A 310 -28.75 34.67 -7.79
C LEU A 310 -27.68 35.75 -7.54
N ASN A 311 -27.38 36.56 -8.57
CA ASN A 311 -26.38 37.64 -8.54
C ASN A 311 -26.98 39.04 -8.45
N LYS A 312 -28.18 39.15 -7.92
CA LYS A 312 -28.88 40.45 -7.80
C LYS A 312 -28.08 41.41 -6.92
N PRO A 313 -27.71 42.59 -7.42
CA PRO A 313 -27.08 43.60 -6.58
C PRO A 313 -28.11 44.20 -5.62
N GLY A 314 -28.04 43.84 -4.34
CA GLY A 314 -28.93 44.36 -3.29
C GLY A 314 -29.77 43.29 -2.62
N ARG A 315 -30.79 43.74 -1.86
CA ARG A 315 -31.66 42.82 -1.12
C ARG A 315 -32.68 42.15 -2.04
N LEU A 316 -32.86 40.84 -1.82
CA LEU A 316 -33.89 40.06 -2.47
C LEU A 316 -35.28 40.44 -1.98
N THR A 317 -36.27 40.37 -2.86
CA THR A 317 -37.68 40.40 -2.45
C THR A 317 -38.07 39.09 -1.75
N LYS A 318 -39.24 39.05 -1.13
CA LYS A 318 -39.70 37.80 -0.49
C LYS A 318 -39.90 36.68 -1.52
N GLU A 319 -40.41 37.01 -2.68
CA GLU A 319 -40.66 36.08 -3.79
C GLU A 319 -39.33 35.55 -4.35
N GLU A 320 -38.36 36.41 -4.58
CA GLU A 320 -37.01 36.03 -5.04
C GLU A 320 -36.30 35.14 -4.02
N PHE A 321 -36.46 35.41 -2.72
CA PHE A 321 -35.90 34.58 -1.66
C PHE A 321 -36.52 33.18 -1.63
N GLU A 322 -37.85 33.06 -1.86
CA GLU A 322 -38.49 31.75 -2.00
C GLU A 322 -37.96 30.97 -3.21
N VAL A 323 -37.67 31.65 -4.32
CA VAL A 323 -37.02 31.01 -5.48
C VAL A 323 -35.61 30.49 -5.12
N ILE A 324 -34.79 31.26 -4.43
CA ILE A 324 -33.45 30.79 -4.02
C ILE A 324 -33.57 29.57 -3.12
N LYS A 325 -34.51 29.52 -2.17
CA LYS A 325 -34.67 28.36 -1.30
C LYS A 325 -34.96 27.05 -2.05
N THR A 326 -35.49 27.12 -3.26
CA THR A 326 -35.72 25.89 -4.06
C THR A 326 -34.45 25.16 -4.46
N HIS A 327 -33.24 25.79 -4.36
CA HIS A 327 -31.99 25.11 -4.66
C HIS A 327 -31.80 23.83 -3.82
N THR A 328 -32.31 23.81 -2.58
CA THR A 328 -32.19 22.64 -1.69
C THR A 328 -32.95 21.42 -2.21
N THR A 329 -34.20 21.66 -2.66
CA THR A 329 -35.05 20.59 -3.25
C THR A 329 -34.53 20.16 -4.62
N ILE A 330 -34.12 21.13 -5.45
CA ILE A 330 -33.55 20.86 -6.77
C ILE A 330 -32.22 20.02 -6.60
N GLY A 331 -31.37 20.43 -5.68
CA GLY A 331 -30.14 19.70 -5.38
C GLY A 331 -30.42 18.27 -4.92
N ALA A 332 -31.38 18.08 -4.03
CA ALA A 332 -31.81 16.76 -3.59
C ALA A 332 -32.35 15.89 -4.74
N GLU A 333 -33.18 16.47 -5.64
CA GLU A 333 -33.67 15.76 -6.82
C GLU A 333 -32.56 15.40 -7.82
N MET A 334 -31.56 16.25 -7.99
CA MET A 334 -30.42 15.98 -8.84
C MET A 334 -29.59 14.81 -8.31
N LEU A 335 -29.33 14.78 -7.00
CA LEU A 335 -28.55 13.73 -6.36
C LEU A 335 -29.31 12.41 -6.29
N SER A 336 -30.62 12.43 -6.01
CA SER A 336 -31.44 11.21 -5.96
C SER A 336 -31.54 10.49 -7.30
N LYS A 337 -31.44 11.20 -8.42
CA LYS A 337 -31.39 10.58 -9.75
C LYS A 337 -30.12 9.81 -10.02
N LEU A 338 -29.01 10.11 -9.32
CA LEU A 338 -27.75 9.41 -9.44
C LEU A 338 -27.81 8.04 -8.76
N GLU A 339 -28.61 7.84 -7.73
CA GLU A 339 -28.80 6.55 -7.06
C GLU A 339 -29.45 5.49 -7.98
N ASN A 340 -30.17 5.94 -9.03
CA ASN A 340 -30.83 5.06 -10.00
C ASN A 340 -29.90 4.59 -11.16
N PHE A 341 -28.63 4.96 -11.16
CA PHE A 341 -27.63 4.58 -12.16
C PHE A 341 -26.72 3.41 -11.72
N ASN A 342 -26.98 2.79 -10.57
CA ASN A 342 -26.27 1.59 -10.09
C ASN A 342 -27.03 0.30 -10.40
#